data_cc157d6303a9f0643753c123938e2e37
#
_entry.id   cc157d6303a9f0643753c123938e2e37
#
_cell.length_a   1.000
_cell.length_b   1.000
_cell.length_c   1.000
_cell.angle_alpha   90.00
_cell.angle_beta   90.00
_cell.angle_gamma   90.00
#
_symmetry.space_group_name_H-M   'P 1'
#
loop_
_entity.id
_entity.type
_entity.pdbx_description
1 polymer ?
#
loop_
_entity_poly.entity_id
_entity_poly.type
_entity_poly.pdbx_seq_one_letter_code
_entity_poly.pdbx_strand_id
1 'polypeptide(L)'
;MIAILYQNNVTGDAFDVTSLCAGAKWSTKRSGSPASLELTMIADDAVVWTHGGIVALKDDDTGIFYGYVVKIGQDETDQVTITAYDQTWYLKKNKDTYVFAGKRADEILTQIAADFGLKCGELENTGYAIPSMIEDGQTLFDIVLKALDYTLINTGKMFVLWDDFGSLRITDVEKSKLDLFVGDSSLATGYTYETDIDSETYNKIKLVRDNKETGKRDVYIFQDSNNITFWGTLQD
;
A
#
# COMPACT_ATOMS: atom_id res chain seq x y z
N MET A 1 24.34 7.40 -6.09
CA MET A 1 24.31 8.68 -5.31
C MET A 1 22.84 9.11 -5.18
N ILE A 2 22.40 9.38 -3.97
CA ILE A 2 21.01 9.79 -3.74
C ILE A 2 20.76 11.16 -4.35
N ALA A 3 19.67 11.30 -5.11
CA ALA A 3 19.18 12.55 -5.68
C ALA A 3 17.71 12.75 -5.34
N ILE A 4 17.35 13.97 -4.94
CA ILE A 4 15.96 14.38 -4.68
C ILE A 4 15.60 15.50 -5.67
N LEU A 5 14.64 15.19 -6.54
CA LEU A 5 14.18 16.11 -7.56
C LEU A 5 12.78 16.59 -7.21
N TYR A 6 12.52 17.86 -7.39
CA TYR A 6 11.21 18.47 -7.22
C TYR A 6 10.77 19.17 -8.50
N GLN A 7 9.53 19.02 -8.89
CA GLN A 7 8.92 19.77 -9.97
C GLN A 7 7.66 20.48 -9.47
N ASN A 8 7.64 21.80 -9.63
CA ASN A 8 6.47 22.61 -9.36
C ASN A 8 5.41 22.36 -10.44
N ASN A 9 4.23 21.91 -10.04
CA ASN A 9 3.15 21.57 -10.97
C ASN A 9 2.38 22.80 -11.53
N VAL A 10 2.64 23.99 -11.00
CA VAL A 10 2.00 25.24 -11.47
C VAL A 10 2.87 25.94 -12.51
N THR A 11 4.17 26.08 -12.24
CA THR A 11 5.12 26.75 -13.14
C THR A 11 5.81 25.80 -14.10
N GLY A 12 5.91 24.52 -13.75
CA GLY A 12 6.66 23.50 -14.47
C GLY A 12 8.16 23.49 -14.16
N ASP A 13 8.63 24.40 -13.30
CA ASP A 13 10.04 24.48 -12.92
C ASP A 13 10.49 23.23 -12.19
N ALA A 14 11.67 22.72 -12.52
CA ALA A 14 12.27 21.54 -11.93
C ALA A 14 13.57 21.90 -11.20
N PHE A 15 13.76 21.36 -10.00
CA PHE A 15 14.87 21.64 -9.12
C PHE A 15 15.53 20.34 -8.63
N ASP A 16 16.84 20.33 -8.57
CA ASP A 16 17.58 19.39 -7.75
C ASP A 16 17.69 19.99 -6.34
N VAL A 17 16.95 19.42 -5.41
CA VAL A 17 16.86 19.89 -4.03
C VAL A 17 17.67 19.02 -3.06
N THR A 18 18.53 18.15 -3.58
CA THR A 18 19.32 17.21 -2.79
C THR A 18 20.15 17.92 -1.72
N SER A 19 20.82 19.02 -2.09
CA SER A 19 21.67 19.79 -1.17
C SER A 19 20.91 20.53 -0.07
N LEU A 20 19.61 20.76 -0.25
CA LEU A 20 18.74 21.40 0.74
C LEU A 20 18.14 20.38 1.73
N CYS A 21 18.29 19.08 1.47
CA CYS A 21 17.67 18.03 2.28
C CYS A 21 18.49 17.76 3.55
N ALA A 22 17.93 18.10 4.70
CA ALA A 22 18.49 17.78 6.02
C ALA A 22 18.11 16.37 6.49
N GLY A 23 17.01 15.81 6.00
CA GLY A 23 16.56 14.47 6.34
C GLY A 23 15.50 13.95 5.39
N ALA A 24 15.56 12.66 5.05
CA ALA A 24 14.59 11.98 4.23
C ALA A 24 14.17 10.65 4.87
N LYS A 25 12.84 10.38 4.90
CA LYS A 25 12.29 9.12 5.38
C LYS A 25 11.32 8.58 4.35
N TRP A 26 11.70 7.50 3.69
CA TRP A 26 10.83 6.74 2.82
C TRP A 26 10.21 5.58 3.58
N SER A 27 8.90 5.42 3.44
CA SER A 27 8.13 4.37 4.11
C SER A 27 7.19 3.69 3.15
N THR A 28 7.19 2.36 3.15
CA THR A 28 6.27 1.54 2.37
C THR A 28 5.56 0.54 3.26
N LYS A 29 4.36 0.14 2.86
CA LYS A 29 3.63 -0.97 3.47
C LYS A 29 3.14 -1.89 2.38
N ARG A 30 3.16 -3.19 2.63
CA ARG A 30 2.67 -4.20 1.69
C ARG A 30 1.21 -3.98 1.29
N SER A 31 0.39 -3.51 2.22
CA SER A 31 -1.03 -3.24 2.01
C SER A 31 -1.54 -2.15 2.95
N GLY A 32 -2.69 -1.58 2.65
CA GLY A 32 -3.45 -0.69 3.52
C GLY A 32 -3.07 0.79 3.47
N SER A 33 -1.92 1.16 2.95
CA SER A 33 -1.54 2.57 2.80
C SER A 33 -0.57 2.81 1.64
N PRO A 34 -0.62 4.00 1.02
CA PRO A 34 0.35 4.42 0.02
C PRO A 34 1.76 4.52 0.61
N ALA A 35 2.78 4.40 -0.25
CA ALA A 35 4.13 4.75 0.14
C ALA A 35 4.23 6.26 0.37
N SER A 36 5.06 6.64 1.33
CA SER A 36 5.29 8.05 1.69
C SER A 36 6.76 8.39 1.69
N LEU A 37 7.06 9.62 1.29
CA LEU A 37 8.35 10.26 1.44
C LEU A 37 8.17 11.52 2.29
N GLU A 38 8.80 11.52 3.45
CA GLU A 38 8.87 12.68 4.35
C GLU A 38 10.25 13.32 4.21
N LEU A 39 10.28 14.60 3.88
CA LEU A 39 11.51 15.37 3.72
C LEU A 39 11.55 16.50 4.73
N THR A 40 12.73 16.71 5.34
CA THR A 40 13.06 17.91 6.08
C THR A 40 14.05 18.72 5.25
N MET A 41 13.66 19.90 4.82
CA MET A 41 14.38 20.75 3.87
C MET A 41 14.79 22.05 4.55
N ILE A 42 15.91 22.61 4.12
CA ILE A 42 16.28 24.00 4.42
C ILE A 42 15.50 24.88 3.43
N ALA A 43 14.87 25.94 3.93
CA ALA A 43 14.14 26.88 3.06
C ALA A 43 15.10 27.57 2.09
N ASP A 44 14.65 27.72 0.85
CA ASP A 44 15.32 28.47 -0.20
C ASP A 44 14.25 29.24 -1.01
N ASP A 45 14.43 30.53 -1.14
CA ASP A 45 13.47 31.42 -1.82
C ASP A 45 13.25 31.06 -3.30
N ALA A 46 14.20 30.36 -3.92
CA ALA A 46 14.10 29.90 -5.30
C ALA A 46 13.16 28.69 -5.44
N VAL A 47 12.90 27.94 -4.35
CA VAL A 47 12.12 26.70 -4.38
C VAL A 47 10.76 26.91 -3.75
N VAL A 48 9.77 27.16 -4.57
CA VAL A 48 8.37 27.33 -4.13
C VAL A 48 7.67 25.98 -4.16
N TRP A 49 7.44 25.41 -2.98
CA TRP A 49 6.71 24.14 -2.83
C TRP A 49 5.21 24.32 -3.07
N THR A 50 4.59 23.44 -3.86
CA THR A 50 3.16 23.46 -4.16
C THR A 50 2.53 22.10 -3.89
N HIS A 51 1.26 22.09 -3.44
CA HIS A 51 0.48 20.85 -3.34
C HIS A 51 0.29 20.26 -4.74
N GLY A 52 0.47 18.93 -4.85
CA GLY A 52 0.46 18.25 -6.15
C GLY A 52 1.78 18.36 -6.92
N GLY A 53 2.75 19.16 -6.45
CA GLY A 53 4.10 19.15 -7.01
C GLY A 53 4.72 17.77 -6.94
N ILE A 54 5.57 17.44 -7.89
CA ILE A 54 6.14 16.09 -8.04
C ILE A 54 7.46 16.01 -7.28
N VAL A 55 7.65 14.96 -6.49
CA VAL A 55 8.92 14.64 -5.83
C VAL A 55 9.39 13.27 -6.31
N ALA A 56 10.64 13.19 -6.74
CA ALA A 56 11.30 11.95 -7.11
C ALA A 56 12.56 11.74 -6.28
N LEU A 57 12.69 10.56 -5.67
CA LEU A 57 13.90 10.10 -5.00
C LEU A 57 14.56 9.03 -5.86
N LYS A 58 15.85 9.18 -6.13
CA LYS A 58 16.65 8.27 -6.93
C LYS A 58 17.93 7.87 -6.21
N ASP A 59 18.44 6.68 -6.51
CA ASP A 59 19.83 6.29 -6.24
C ASP A 59 20.49 5.99 -7.57
N ASP A 60 21.42 6.84 -7.96
CA ASP A 60 21.97 6.92 -9.32
C ASP A 60 20.82 6.96 -10.35
N ASP A 61 20.79 6.00 -11.27
CA ASP A 61 19.75 5.89 -12.30
C ASP A 61 18.49 5.14 -11.82
N THR A 62 18.52 4.59 -10.60
CA THR A 62 17.41 3.80 -10.07
C THR A 62 16.40 4.70 -9.39
N GLY A 63 15.14 4.69 -9.87
CA GLY A 63 14.03 5.34 -9.22
C GLY A 63 13.62 4.58 -7.96
N ILE A 64 13.59 5.26 -6.80
CA ILE A 64 13.17 4.68 -5.51
C ILE A 64 11.74 5.09 -5.19
N PHE A 65 11.43 6.37 -5.36
CA PHE A 65 10.11 6.93 -5.06
C PHE A 65 9.76 8.02 -6.06
N TYR A 66 8.53 8.01 -6.50
CA TYR A 66 7.92 9.07 -7.28
C TYR A 66 6.54 9.36 -6.70
N GLY A 67 6.27 10.61 -6.36
CA GLY A 67 5.00 10.93 -5.72
C GLY A 67 4.68 12.41 -5.77
N TYR A 68 3.58 12.76 -5.09
CA TYR A 68 2.97 14.07 -5.14
C TYR A 68 2.94 14.70 -3.75
N VAL A 69 3.32 15.96 -3.67
CA VAL A 69 3.32 16.74 -2.43
C VAL A 69 1.89 16.91 -1.93
N VAL A 70 1.61 16.42 -0.71
CA VAL A 70 0.29 16.54 -0.10
C VAL A 70 0.28 17.37 1.18
N LYS A 71 1.44 17.52 1.82
CA LYS A 71 1.58 18.34 3.02
C LYS A 71 2.87 19.15 2.95
N ILE A 72 2.76 20.41 3.27
CA ILE A 72 3.86 21.37 3.37
C ILE A 72 3.73 22.00 4.75
N GLY A 73 4.78 21.95 5.54
CA GLY A 73 4.91 22.64 6.82
C GLY A 73 6.17 23.48 6.80
N GLN A 74 6.16 24.60 7.52
CA GLN A 74 7.34 25.43 7.77
C GLN A 74 7.32 25.82 9.23
N ASP A 75 8.47 25.81 9.86
CA ASP A 75 8.64 26.24 11.23
C ASP A 75 9.40 27.57 11.34
N GLU A 76 9.59 28.05 12.55
CA GLU A 76 10.29 29.30 12.85
C GLU A 76 11.79 29.24 12.61
N THR A 77 12.35 28.04 12.33
CA THR A 77 13.78 27.80 12.10
C THR A 77 14.14 27.72 10.63
N ASP A 78 13.26 28.19 9.74
CA ASP A 78 13.39 28.08 8.28
C ASP A 78 13.53 26.63 7.77
N GLN A 79 13.03 25.67 8.53
CA GLN A 79 12.88 24.30 8.06
C GLN A 79 11.52 24.10 7.39
N VAL A 80 11.56 23.50 6.22
CA VAL A 80 10.35 23.11 5.47
C VAL A 80 10.20 21.60 5.54
N THR A 81 9.04 21.13 6.03
CA THR A 81 8.69 19.73 6.04
C THR A 81 7.74 19.42 4.91
N ILE A 82 8.10 18.43 4.08
CA ILE A 82 7.31 17.99 2.94
C ILE A 82 6.89 16.55 3.16
N THR A 83 5.60 16.26 2.97
CA THR A 83 5.12 14.88 2.87
C THR A 83 4.56 14.66 1.46
N ALA A 84 5.13 13.71 0.76
CA ALA A 84 4.66 13.24 -0.53
C ALA A 84 4.17 11.80 -0.43
N TYR A 85 3.14 11.47 -1.23
CA TYR A 85 2.66 10.10 -1.39
C TYR A 85 2.76 9.68 -2.84
N ASP A 86 2.94 8.37 -3.07
CA ASP A 86 2.90 7.77 -4.39
C ASP A 86 1.49 7.79 -5.01
N GLN A 87 1.35 7.30 -6.22
CA GLN A 87 0.10 7.31 -6.98
C GLN A 87 -1.02 6.48 -6.31
N THR A 88 -0.68 5.49 -5.46
CA THR A 88 -1.69 4.70 -4.74
C THR A 88 -2.49 5.54 -3.75
N TRP A 89 -1.99 6.73 -3.36
CA TRP A 89 -2.73 7.69 -2.56
C TRP A 89 -4.05 8.13 -3.23
N TYR A 90 -4.06 8.29 -4.55
CA TYR A 90 -5.29 8.61 -5.28
C TYR A 90 -6.31 7.48 -5.20
N LEU A 91 -5.87 6.21 -5.22
CA LEU A 91 -6.74 5.07 -5.00
C LEU A 91 -7.35 5.08 -3.58
N LYS A 92 -6.56 5.49 -2.58
CA LYS A 92 -7.01 5.56 -1.17
C LYS A 92 -7.98 6.72 -0.91
N LYS A 93 -7.86 7.83 -1.63
CA LYS A 93 -8.67 9.04 -1.41
C LYS A 93 -9.98 9.05 -2.19
N ASN A 94 -10.02 8.41 -3.33
CA ASN A 94 -11.21 8.37 -4.16
C ASN A 94 -12.07 7.14 -3.82
N LYS A 95 -13.38 7.35 -3.90
CA LYS A 95 -14.40 6.32 -3.70
C LYS A 95 -15.29 6.27 -4.91
N ASP A 96 -15.77 5.08 -5.26
CA ASP A 96 -16.73 4.92 -6.34
C ASP A 96 -17.56 3.65 -6.14
N THR A 97 -18.52 3.45 -7.04
CA THR A 97 -19.40 2.28 -7.09
C THR A 97 -19.10 1.49 -8.35
N TYR A 98 -18.71 0.23 -8.19
CA TYR A 98 -18.37 -0.66 -9.29
C TYR A 98 -19.13 -1.99 -9.23
N VAL A 99 -19.44 -2.49 -10.41
CA VAL A 99 -19.97 -3.85 -10.60
C VAL A 99 -19.07 -4.57 -11.60
N PHE A 100 -18.42 -5.61 -11.14
CA PHE A 100 -17.57 -6.45 -11.99
C PHE A 100 -18.15 -7.85 -12.11
N ALA A 101 -18.06 -8.44 -13.30
CA ALA A 101 -18.46 -9.82 -13.56
C ALA A 101 -17.41 -10.50 -14.42
N GLY A 102 -16.87 -11.63 -13.95
CA GLY A 102 -15.84 -12.39 -14.66
C GLY A 102 -14.52 -11.66 -14.87
N LYS A 103 -14.19 -10.68 -14.01
CA LYS A 103 -12.96 -9.88 -14.09
C LYS A 103 -11.90 -10.39 -13.14
N ARG A 104 -10.65 -10.38 -13.57
CA ARG A 104 -9.49 -10.60 -12.71
C ARG A 104 -9.09 -9.30 -11.98
N ALA A 105 -8.32 -9.42 -10.90
CA ALA A 105 -7.87 -8.27 -10.13
C ALA A 105 -7.01 -7.30 -10.96
N ASP A 106 -6.17 -7.79 -11.86
CA ASP A 106 -5.39 -6.98 -12.81
C ASP A 106 -6.28 -6.21 -13.79
N GLU A 107 -7.37 -6.82 -14.28
CA GLU A 107 -8.34 -6.15 -15.15
C GLU A 107 -9.18 -5.12 -14.41
N ILE A 108 -9.50 -5.38 -13.13
CA ILE A 108 -10.20 -4.44 -12.25
C ILE A 108 -9.34 -3.20 -12.02
N LEU A 109 -8.05 -3.37 -11.67
CA LEU A 109 -7.12 -2.25 -11.52
C LEU A 109 -6.96 -1.47 -12.82
N THR A 110 -6.86 -2.16 -13.97
CA THR A 110 -6.75 -1.51 -15.29
C THR A 110 -7.95 -0.60 -15.57
N GLN A 111 -9.16 -1.08 -15.28
CA GLN A 111 -10.37 -0.29 -15.48
C GLN A 111 -10.39 0.92 -14.55
N ILE A 112 -10.17 0.73 -13.25
CA ILE A 112 -10.15 1.81 -12.25
C ILE A 112 -9.08 2.85 -12.61
N ALA A 113 -7.88 2.40 -12.99
CA ALA A 113 -6.81 3.32 -13.37
C ALA A 113 -7.16 4.14 -14.62
N ALA A 114 -7.82 3.54 -15.60
CA ALA A 114 -8.29 4.26 -16.78
C ALA A 114 -9.35 5.31 -16.44
N ASP A 115 -10.31 4.99 -15.56
CA ASP A 115 -11.39 5.89 -15.15
C ASP A 115 -10.84 7.12 -14.38
N PHE A 116 -9.75 6.95 -13.64
CA PHE A 116 -9.13 8.01 -12.82
C PHE A 116 -7.84 8.61 -13.43
N GLY A 117 -7.48 8.24 -14.66
CA GLY A 117 -6.29 8.77 -15.35
C GLY A 117 -4.97 8.40 -14.68
N LEU A 118 -4.91 7.27 -13.95
CA LEU A 118 -3.72 6.78 -13.29
C LEU A 118 -2.87 5.94 -14.24
N LYS A 119 -1.56 6.00 -14.08
CA LYS A 119 -0.64 5.22 -14.91
C LYS A 119 -0.49 3.81 -14.37
N CYS A 120 -0.63 2.82 -15.24
CA CYS A 120 -0.26 1.44 -14.96
C CYS A 120 1.04 1.10 -15.67
N GLY A 121 1.92 0.41 -14.96
CA GLY A 121 3.05 -0.31 -15.52
C GLY A 121 2.64 -1.74 -15.89
N GLU A 122 3.54 -2.69 -15.68
CA GLU A 122 3.24 -4.10 -15.89
C GLU A 122 2.30 -4.61 -14.79
N LEU A 123 1.12 -5.10 -15.17
CA LEU A 123 0.18 -5.78 -14.29
C LEU A 123 0.25 -7.29 -14.57
N GLU A 124 0.73 -8.06 -13.62
CA GLU A 124 0.76 -9.50 -13.77
C GLU A 124 -0.65 -10.07 -13.80
N ASN A 125 -0.86 -11.05 -14.69
CA ASN A 125 -2.12 -11.77 -14.76
C ASN A 125 -2.36 -12.53 -13.45
N THR A 126 -3.39 -12.14 -12.71
CA THR A 126 -3.71 -12.73 -11.39
C THR A 126 -4.39 -14.10 -11.47
N GLY A 127 -4.79 -14.52 -12.67
CA GLY A 127 -5.22 -15.89 -12.98
C GLY A 127 -6.64 -16.27 -12.56
N TYR A 128 -7.29 -15.51 -11.65
CA TYR A 128 -8.62 -15.82 -11.15
C TYR A 128 -9.65 -14.79 -11.63
N ALA A 129 -10.62 -15.25 -12.41
CA ALA A 129 -11.76 -14.43 -12.82
C ALA A 129 -12.84 -14.46 -11.72
N ILE A 130 -13.07 -13.33 -11.07
CA ILE A 130 -14.05 -13.18 -9.98
C ILE A 130 -15.46 -13.22 -10.62
N PRO A 131 -16.30 -14.18 -10.24
CA PRO A 131 -17.61 -14.36 -10.92
C PRO A 131 -18.51 -13.13 -10.82
N SER A 132 -18.55 -12.49 -9.65
CA SER A 132 -19.31 -11.27 -9.40
C SER A 132 -18.72 -10.53 -8.21
N MET A 133 -18.56 -9.21 -8.34
CA MET A 133 -18.10 -8.32 -7.28
C MET A 133 -18.84 -7.00 -7.40
N ILE A 134 -19.56 -6.61 -6.35
CA ILE A 134 -20.32 -5.37 -6.28
C ILE A 134 -19.75 -4.57 -5.11
N GLU A 135 -19.27 -3.38 -5.41
CA GLU A 135 -18.70 -2.46 -4.43
C GLU A 135 -19.42 -1.13 -4.51
N ASP A 136 -19.92 -0.66 -3.38
CA ASP A 136 -20.71 0.57 -3.30
C ASP A 136 -20.04 1.54 -2.34
N GLY A 137 -19.61 2.70 -2.87
CA GLY A 137 -19.00 3.78 -2.10
C GLY A 137 -17.69 3.40 -1.39
N GLN A 138 -17.02 2.35 -1.84
CA GLN A 138 -15.73 1.90 -1.29
C GLN A 138 -14.57 2.71 -1.86
N THR A 139 -13.44 2.76 -1.13
CA THR A 139 -12.22 3.34 -1.71
C THR A 139 -11.75 2.47 -2.88
N LEU A 140 -11.21 3.10 -3.92
CA LEU A 140 -10.68 2.36 -5.07
C LEU A 140 -9.57 1.39 -4.63
N PHE A 141 -8.79 1.77 -3.61
CA PHE A 141 -7.76 0.94 -3.03
C PHE A 141 -8.34 -0.33 -2.41
N ASP A 142 -9.40 -0.20 -1.59
CA ASP A 142 -10.03 -1.34 -0.92
C ASP A 142 -10.72 -2.27 -1.95
N ILE A 143 -11.27 -1.71 -3.04
CA ILE A 143 -11.82 -2.50 -4.15
C ILE A 143 -10.75 -3.40 -4.77
N VAL A 144 -9.57 -2.85 -5.08
CA VAL A 144 -8.47 -3.63 -5.67
C VAL A 144 -7.93 -4.66 -4.68
N LEU A 145 -7.73 -4.28 -3.40
CA LEU A 145 -7.27 -5.22 -2.37
C LEU A 145 -8.23 -6.39 -2.20
N LYS A 146 -9.54 -6.13 -2.18
CA LYS A 146 -10.55 -7.19 -2.10
C LYS A 146 -10.52 -8.13 -3.31
N ALA A 147 -10.26 -7.61 -4.51
CA ALA A 147 -10.08 -8.45 -5.69
C ALA A 147 -8.82 -9.34 -5.59
N LEU A 148 -7.73 -8.81 -5.00
CA LEU A 148 -6.51 -9.59 -4.71
C LEU A 148 -6.76 -10.64 -3.63
N ASP A 149 -7.56 -10.34 -2.60
CA ASP A 149 -7.96 -11.30 -1.55
C ASP A 149 -8.80 -12.44 -2.15
N TYR A 150 -9.74 -12.15 -3.03
CA TYR A 150 -10.46 -13.20 -3.76
C TYR A 150 -9.52 -14.08 -4.58
N THR A 151 -8.51 -13.50 -5.20
CA THR A 151 -7.48 -14.24 -5.93
C THR A 151 -6.70 -15.15 -4.99
N LEU A 152 -6.23 -14.63 -3.84
CA LEU A 152 -5.49 -15.41 -2.84
C LEU A 152 -6.32 -16.59 -2.31
N ILE A 153 -7.59 -16.35 -1.94
CA ILE A 153 -8.48 -17.40 -1.40
C ILE A 153 -8.69 -18.53 -2.42
N ASN A 154 -8.82 -18.19 -3.71
CA ASN A 154 -9.17 -19.17 -4.74
C ASN A 154 -7.96 -19.84 -5.41
N THR A 155 -6.78 -19.20 -5.40
CA THR A 155 -5.60 -19.72 -6.10
C THR A 155 -4.44 -20.07 -5.16
N GLY A 156 -4.47 -19.60 -3.92
CA GLY A 156 -3.33 -19.67 -2.99
C GLY A 156 -2.18 -18.74 -3.34
N LYS A 157 -2.28 -17.94 -4.41
CA LYS A 157 -1.25 -16.99 -4.85
C LYS A 157 -1.48 -15.62 -4.27
N MET A 158 -0.43 -15.05 -3.70
CA MET A 158 -0.44 -13.71 -3.13
C MET A 158 0.15 -12.71 -4.10
N PHE A 159 -0.64 -11.68 -4.42
CA PHE A 159 -0.20 -10.55 -5.23
C PHE A 159 -0.17 -9.28 -4.38
N VAL A 160 0.70 -8.34 -4.75
CA VAL A 160 0.79 -7.02 -4.12
C VAL A 160 0.56 -5.93 -5.17
N LEU A 161 -0.19 -4.90 -4.75
CA LEU A 161 -0.33 -3.63 -5.46
C LEU A 161 0.71 -2.66 -4.90
N TRP A 162 1.49 -2.06 -5.79
CA TRP A 162 2.50 -1.08 -5.43
C TRP A 162 2.73 -0.08 -6.56
N ASP A 163 3.42 1.00 -6.29
CA ASP A 163 3.81 2.00 -7.28
C ASP A 163 5.30 1.84 -7.62
N ASP A 164 5.59 1.60 -8.89
CA ASP A 164 6.93 1.55 -9.44
C ASP A 164 7.26 2.86 -10.13
N PHE A 165 7.81 3.76 -9.37
CA PHE A 165 8.26 5.08 -9.82
C PHE A 165 7.23 5.83 -10.68
N GLY A 166 6.00 5.95 -10.16
CA GLY A 166 4.89 6.64 -10.81
C GLY A 166 4.05 5.77 -11.74
N SER A 167 4.12 4.45 -11.60
CA SER A 167 3.29 3.50 -12.35
C SER A 167 2.78 2.39 -11.44
N LEU A 168 1.45 2.19 -11.40
CA LEU A 168 0.85 1.12 -10.61
C LEU A 168 1.24 -0.24 -11.15
N ARG A 169 1.62 -1.16 -10.27
CA ARG A 169 1.95 -2.54 -10.59
C ARG A 169 1.21 -3.53 -9.71
N ILE A 170 0.94 -4.69 -10.26
CA ILE A 170 0.55 -5.89 -9.52
C ILE A 170 1.62 -6.94 -9.80
N THR A 171 2.20 -7.49 -8.72
CA THR A 171 3.28 -8.47 -8.81
C THR A 171 3.01 -9.65 -7.88
N ASP A 172 3.29 -10.87 -8.34
CA ASP A 172 3.28 -12.08 -7.52
C ASP A 172 4.41 -11.99 -6.48
N VAL A 173 4.08 -12.13 -5.19
CA VAL A 173 5.04 -12.03 -4.07
C VAL A 173 6.20 -13.01 -4.23
N GLU A 174 5.96 -14.20 -4.76
CA GLU A 174 7.02 -15.19 -4.97
C GLU A 174 8.10 -14.70 -5.95
N LYS A 175 7.74 -13.84 -6.92
CA LYS A 175 8.69 -13.25 -7.86
C LYS A 175 9.47 -12.07 -7.27
N SER A 176 8.98 -11.48 -6.19
CA SER A 176 9.64 -10.39 -5.48
C SER A 176 10.64 -10.88 -4.42
N LYS A 177 10.83 -12.18 -4.31
CA LYS A 177 11.74 -12.79 -3.36
C LYS A 177 13.19 -12.44 -3.72
N LEU A 178 13.87 -11.80 -2.77
CA LEU A 178 15.29 -11.50 -2.91
C LEU A 178 16.13 -12.74 -2.60
N ASP A 179 17.22 -12.93 -3.35
CA ASP A 179 18.24 -13.95 -3.03
C ASP A 179 19.20 -13.42 -1.95
N LEU A 180 18.60 -13.05 -0.80
CA LEU A 180 19.30 -12.54 0.37
C LEU A 180 18.94 -13.40 1.58
N PHE A 181 19.96 -13.88 2.27
CA PHE A 181 19.81 -14.54 3.56
C PHE A 181 20.27 -13.60 4.68
N VAL A 182 19.39 -13.32 5.65
CA VAL A 182 19.68 -12.55 6.85
C VAL A 182 19.73 -13.50 8.04
N GLY A 183 20.86 -13.62 8.67
CA GLY A 183 21.07 -14.52 9.81
C GLY A 183 22.38 -14.22 10.54
N ASP A 184 22.67 -14.97 11.59
CA ASP A 184 23.78 -14.73 12.53
C ASP A 184 25.18 -14.66 11.89
N SER A 185 25.34 -15.29 10.74
CA SER A 185 26.63 -15.31 10.01
C SER A 185 26.63 -14.46 8.76
N SER A 186 25.65 -13.58 8.57
CA SER A 186 25.52 -12.79 7.33
C SER A 186 25.25 -11.31 7.61
N LEU A 187 24.14 -10.78 7.18
CA LEU A 187 23.82 -9.35 7.21
C LEU A 187 23.17 -8.88 8.53
N ALA A 188 22.86 -9.78 9.46
CA ALA A 188 22.26 -9.40 10.73
C ALA A 188 23.32 -8.77 11.65
N THR A 189 23.11 -7.51 12.03
CA THR A 189 23.93 -6.78 13.01
C THR A 189 23.29 -6.74 14.40
N GLY A 190 22.04 -7.13 14.50
CA GLY A 190 21.23 -7.22 15.71
C GLY A 190 19.78 -7.51 15.37
N TYR A 191 19.02 -7.98 16.34
CA TYR A 191 17.58 -8.19 16.18
C TYR A 191 16.84 -7.90 17.49
N THR A 192 15.59 -7.52 17.38
CA THR A 192 14.63 -7.52 18.48
C THR A 192 13.54 -8.52 18.14
N TYR A 193 13.20 -9.38 19.08
CA TYR A 193 12.12 -10.35 18.95
C TYR A 193 11.04 -10.05 19.99
N GLU A 194 9.81 -9.86 19.52
CA GLU A 194 8.63 -9.63 20.37
C GLU A 194 7.52 -10.56 19.92
N THR A 195 6.79 -11.14 20.88
CA THR A 195 5.57 -11.90 20.64
C THR A 195 4.45 -11.26 21.43
N ASP A 196 3.30 -11.09 20.80
CA ASP A 196 2.15 -10.43 21.37
C ASP A 196 0.88 -11.23 21.05
N ILE A 197 0.00 -11.33 22.03
CA ILE A 197 -1.35 -11.91 21.88
C ILE A 197 -2.46 -10.88 22.18
N ASP A 198 -2.09 -9.63 22.45
CA ASP A 198 -3.03 -8.54 22.78
C ASP A 198 -3.65 -7.91 21.53
N SER A 199 -2.95 -7.96 20.39
CA SER A 199 -3.40 -7.40 19.13
C SER A 199 -4.12 -8.46 18.29
N GLU A 200 -5.39 -8.25 17.97
CA GLU A 200 -6.21 -9.01 16.98
C GLU A 200 -5.91 -10.52 16.89
N THR A 201 -5.57 -11.14 18.04
CA THR A 201 -5.27 -12.57 18.13
C THR A 201 -6.47 -13.31 18.68
N TYR A 202 -7.00 -14.25 17.91
CA TYR A 202 -8.15 -15.05 18.29
C TYR A 202 -7.82 -16.54 18.19
N ASN A 203 -8.25 -17.32 19.19
CA ASN A 203 -8.14 -18.77 19.20
C ASN A 203 -9.50 -19.47 19.13
N LYS A 204 -10.58 -18.68 18.98
CA LYS A 204 -11.92 -19.16 18.73
C LYS A 204 -12.67 -18.19 17.83
N ILE A 205 -13.27 -18.72 16.77
CA ILE A 205 -14.08 -17.95 15.82
C ILE A 205 -15.49 -18.52 15.81
N LYS A 206 -16.48 -17.65 15.97
CA LYS A 206 -17.89 -18.01 15.91
C LYS A 206 -18.55 -17.34 14.71
N LEU A 207 -18.81 -18.13 13.67
CA LEU A 207 -19.54 -17.66 12.49
C LEU A 207 -21.03 -17.94 12.67
N VAL A 208 -21.86 -16.92 12.40
CA VAL A 208 -23.32 -17.01 12.47
C VAL A 208 -23.92 -16.62 11.14
N ARG A 209 -24.80 -17.47 10.60
CA ARG A 209 -25.52 -17.21 9.34
C ARG A 209 -27.02 -17.40 9.55
N ASP A 210 -27.81 -16.43 9.10
CA ASP A 210 -29.27 -16.60 9.07
C ASP A 210 -29.68 -17.61 7.97
N ASN A 211 -30.33 -18.68 8.38
CA ASN A 211 -30.86 -19.68 7.47
C ASN A 211 -32.30 -19.31 7.11
N LYS A 212 -32.50 -18.84 5.88
CA LYS A 212 -33.81 -18.39 5.38
C LYS A 212 -34.82 -19.53 5.18
N GLU A 213 -34.35 -20.77 5.03
CA GLU A 213 -35.20 -21.93 4.86
C GLU A 213 -35.81 -22.42 6.19
N THR A 214 -34.99 -22.38 7.26
CA THR A 214 -35.41 -22.87 8.58
C THR A 214 -35.87 -21.76 9.52
N GLY A 215 -35.65 -20.48 9.16
CA GLY A 215 -35.89 -19.34 10.02
C GLY A 215 -35.02 -19.28 11.28
N LYS A 216 -33.97 -20.09 11.35
CA LYS A 216 -33.03 -20.20 12.48
C LYS A 216 -31.64 -19.71 12.05
N ARG A 217 -30.76 -19.55 13.04
CA ARG A 217 -29.36 -19.23 12.82
C ARG A 217 -28.51 -20.51 12.80
N ASP A 218 -27.75 -20.70 11.73
CA ASP A 218 -26.67 -21.67 11.70
C ASP A 218 -25.46 -21.08 12.40
N VAL A 219 -24.84 -21.86 13.30
CA VAL A 219 -23.67 -21.43 14.07
C VAL A 219 -22.53 -22.39 13.79
N TYR A 220 -21.40 -21.86 13.35
CA TYR A 220 -20.17 -22.59 13.11
C TYR A 220 -19.12 -22.09 14.08
N ILE A 221 -18.44 -23.02 14.77
CA ILE A 221 -17.39 -22.71 15.74
C ILE A 221 -16.11 -23.40 15.30
N PHE A 222 -15.05 -22.60 15.17
CA PHE A 222 -13.69 -23.05 14.94
C PHE A 222 -12.85 -22.65 16.15
N GLN A 223 -12.07 -23.57 16.70
CA GLN A 223 -11.26 -23.27 17.88
C GLN A 223 -9.95 -24.04 17.89
N ASP A 224 -8.91 -23.41 18.42
CA ASP A 224 -7.63 -24.01 18.74
C ASP A 224 -7.59 -24.36 20.24
N SER A 225 -7.92 -25.60 20.56
CA SER A 225 -8.02 -26.08 21.95
C SER A 225 -6.68 -26.02 22.69
N ASN A 226 -5.55 -26.14 21.97
CA ASN A 226 -4.22 -26.06 22.59
C ASN A 226 -3.96 -24.63 23.08
N ASN A 227 -4.11 -23.64 22.21
CA ASN A 227 -3.91 -22.26 22.58
C ASN A 227 -4.95 -21.74 23.59
N ILE A 228 -6.20 -22.26 23.56
CA ILE A 228 -7.18 -21.97 24.61
C ILE A 228 -6.70 -22.44 25.98
N THR A 229 -6.04 -23.58 26.06
CA THR A 229 -5.51 -24.12 27.34
C THR A 229 -4.41 -23.22 27.91
N PHE A 230 -3.58 -22.61 27.04
CA PHE A 230 -2.43 -21.79 27.47
C PHE A 230 -2.80 -20.34 27.72
N TRP A 231 -3.68 -19.74 26.91
CA TRP A 231 -3.96 -18.30 26.91
C TRP A 231 -5.36 -17.94 27.40
N GLY A 232 -6.23 -18.96 27.63
CA GLY A 232 -7.66 -18.73 27.79
C GLY A 232 -8.37 -18.54 26.44
N THR A 233 -9.67 -18.26 26.47
CA THR A 233 -10.46 -18.08 25.24
C THR A 233 -10.41 -16.64 24.78
N LEU A 234 -9.89 -16.43 23.58
CA LEU A 234 -9.92 -15.18 22.83
C LEU A 234 -10.82 -15.42 21.62
N GLN A 235 -12.04 -14.86 21.65
CA GLN A 235 -13.08 -15.11 20.64
C GLN A 235 -13.38 -13.87 19.80
N ASP A 236 -13.44 -14.06 18.48
CA ASP A 236 -14.08 -13.17 17.54
C ASP A 236 -15.45 -13.71 17.09
#